data_3501765909cc0c14beef696520a08e04
#
_entry.id   3501765909cc0c14beef696520a08e04
#
_cell.length_a   1.000
_cell.length_b   1.000
_cell.length_c   1.000
_cell.angle_alpha   90.00
_cell.angle_beta   90.00
_cell.angle_gamma   90.00
#
_symmetry.space_group_name_H-M   'P 1'
#
loop_
_entity.id
_entity.type
_entity.pdbx_description
1 polymer ?
#
loop_
_entity_poly.entity_id
_entity_poly.type
_entity_poly.pdbx_seq_one_letter_code
_entity_poly.pdbx_strand_id
1 'polypeptide(L)'
;MDEQVATAIALDTEPVPHAEPFVVGTGLPVSDDELNQQIADTFTEFINQAHDLGQGIASQFGLTGSDAKALFLLGAPMTMKELGAKMGVDPSFVTSVADALEKHGLARREPSQRDRRSKNLVLTEEGQKLRNLVCGELMARAPWCPLDTSERRCLLGLLRKMIRLGGR
;
A
#
# COMPACT_ATOMS: atom_id res chain seq x y z
N MET A 1 -18.21 -9.60 29.83
CA MET A 1 -18.06 -10.59 28.77
C MET A 1 -18.14 -9.81 27.44
N ASP A 2 -17.04 -9.46 26.81
CA ASP A 2 -15.77 -10.11 26.63
C ASP A 2 -14.61 -9.11 26.58
N GLU A 3 -13.68 -9.39 27.46
CA GLU A 3 -12.40 -8.77 27.68
C GLU A 3 -11.31 -9.56 26.91
N GLN A 4 -11.47 -9.75 25.59
CA GLN A 4 -10.55 -10.61 24.82
C GLN A 4 -10.14 -10.10 23.42
N VAL A 5 -10.24 -8.80 23.12
CA VAL A 5 -9.74 -8.29 21.83
C VAL A 5 -8.65 -7.21 21.99
N ALA A 6 -8.18 -6.96 23.21
CA ALA A 6 -7.18 -5.93 23.50
C ALA A 6 -5.76 -6.50 23.74
N THR A 7 -5.46 -7.70 23.25
CA THR A 7 -4.11 -8.27 23.44
C THR A 7 -3.65 -8.88 22.15
N ALA A 8 -2.92 -8.16 21.36
CA ALA A 8 -1.89 -8.66 20.43
C ALA A 8 -1.37 -7.59 19.48
N ILE A 9 -0.72 -6.55 19.96
CA ILE A 9 0.42 -5.96 19.28
C ILE A 9 1.52 -5.77 20.34
N ALA A 10 1.97 -6.87 20.90
CA ALA A 10 3.29 -6.94 21.47
C ALA A 10 4.26 -6.88 20.27
N LEU A 11 4.95 -5.77 20.13
CA LEU A 11 6.10 -5.65 19.24
C LEU A 11 7.15 -6.64 19.74
N ASP A 12 7.18 -7.79 19.09
CA ASP A 12 8.24 -8.78 19.25
C ASP A 12 9.54 -8.11 18.78
N THR A 13 10.33 -7.66 19.76
CA THR A 13 11.66 -7.07 19.58
C THR A 13 12.70 -8.19 19.58
N GLU A 14 12.47 -9.26 18.83
CA GLU A 14 13.56 -10.16 18.56
C GLU A 14 14.61 -9.45 17.70
N PRO A 15 15.91 -9.49 18.09
CA PRO A 15 16.97 -8.97 17.26
C PRO A 15 16.92 -9.72 15.93
N VAL A 16 16.85 -8.95 14.82
CA VAL A 16 16.97 -9.50 13.47
C VAL A 16 18.24 -10.37 13.46
N PRO A 17 18.15 -11.68 13.22
CA PRO A 17 19.34 -12.49 13.10
C PRO A 17 20.22 -11.82 12.07
N HIS A 18 21.52 -11.66 12.41
CA HIS A 18 22.50 -11.18 11.46
C HIS A 18 22.43 -12.13 10.27
N ALA A 19 21.66 -11.72 9.24
CA ALA A 19 21.64 -12.42 7.98
C ALA A 19 23.09 -12.41 7.50
N GLU A 20 23.62 -13.59 7.24
CA GLU A 20 24.88 -13.69 6.51
C GLU A 20 24.77 -12.79 5.28
N PRO A 21 25.85 -12.05 4.91
CA PRO A 21 25.75 -11.11 3.82
C PRO A 21 25.25 -11.87 2.59
N PHE A 22 24.10 -11.45 2.06
CA PHE A 22 23.55 -11.95 0.80
C PHE A 22 24.59 -11.63 -0.26
N VAL A 23 25.32 -12.65 -0.71
CA VAL A 23 26.33 -12.53 -1.76
C VAL A 23 25.60 -12.44 -3.08
N VAL A 24 25.20 -11.26 -3.46
CA VAL A 24 24.84 -10.94 -4.85
C VAL A 24 26.15 -10.97 -5.63
N GLY A 25 26.26 -11.94 -6.50
CA GLY A 25 27.27 -12.18 -7.53
C GLY A 25 28.59 -11.44 -7.44
N THR A 26 29.68 -12.15 -7.68
CA THR A 26 31.10 -11.74 -7.77
C THR A 26 31.30 -10.43 -8.58
N GLY A 27 30.90 -9.29 -8.01
CA GLY A 27 31.22 -7.94 -8.51
C GLY A 27 32.37 -7.37 -7.67
N LEU A 28 33.26 -6.62 -8.31
CA LEU A 28 34.25 -5.75 -7.65
C LEU A 28 33.55 -4.91 -6.58
N PRO A 29 34.25 -4.52 -5.49
CA PRO A 29 33.68 -3.67 -4.46
C PRO A 29 33.18 -2.36 -5.11
N VAL A 30 31.88 -2.20 -5.18
CA VAL A 30 31.21 -0.99 -5.67
C VAL A 30 31.40 0.09 -4.62
N SER A 31 31.73 1.32 -5.01
CA SER A 31 31.80 2.44 -4.08
C SER A 31 30.41 2.73 -3.48
N ASP A 32 30.35 3.35 -2.29
CA ASP A 32 29.08 3.71 -1.65
C ASP A 32 28.23 4.61 -2.56
N ASP A 33 28.85 5.48 -3.36
CA ASP A 33 28.14 6.36 -4.30
C ASP A 33 27.54 5.57 -5.46
N GLU A 34 28.27 4.62 -6.05
CA GLU A 34 27.76 3.73 -7.08
C GLU A 34 26.65 2.83 -6.55
N LEU A 35 26.77 2.32 -5.32
CA LEU A 35 25.73 1.54 -4.67
C LEU A 35 24.46 2.36 -4.46
N ASN A 36 24.58 3.60 -3.98
CA ASN A 36 23.46 4.51 -3.81
C ASN A 36 22.76 4.80 -5.14
N GLN A 37 23.53 5.00 -6.21
CA GLN A 37 22.96 5.21 -7.54
C GLN A 37 22.18 3.97 -8.02
N GLN A 38 22.76 2.78 -7.89
CA GLN A 38 22.09 1.53 -8.26
C GLN A 38 20.81 1.30 -7.47
N ILE A 39 20.81 1.61 -6.16
CA ILE A 39 19.60 1.55 -5.32
C ILE A 39 18.54 2.52 -5.85
N ALA A 40 18.91 3.77 -6.15
CA ALA A 40 17.97 4.78 -6.64
C ALA A 40 17.35 4.39 -7.98
N ASP A 41 18.16 3.91 -8.91
CA ASP A 41 17.70 3.48 -10.23
C ASP A 41 16.78 2.26 -10.14
N THR A 42 17.19 1.23 -9.38
CA THR A 42 16.40 0.01 -9.17
C THR A 42 15.08 0.32 -8.44
N PHE A 43 15.11 1.23 -7.47
CA PHE A 43 13.91 1.64 -6.74
C PHE A 43 12.94 2.41 -7.63
N THR A 44 13.46 3.27 -8.51
CA THR A 44 12.66 3.99 -9.52
C THR A 44 12.00 3.01 -10.49
N GLU A 45 12.75 2.03 -11.00
CA GLU A 45 12.21 0.99 -11.87
C GLU A 45 11.12 0.18 -11.16
N PHE A 46 11.36 -0.23 -9.92
CA PHE A 46 10.37 -0.94 -9.10
C PHE A 46 9.08 -0.15 -8.92
N ILE A 47 9.16 1.16 -8.65
CA ILE A 47 7.99 2.03 -8.51
C ILE A 47 7.21 2.07 -9.83
N ASN A 48 7.88 2.22 -10.97
CA ASN A 48 7.24 2.27 -12.28
C ASN A 48 6.54 0.93 -12.60
N GLN A 49 7.20 -0.19 -12.39
CA GLN A 49 6.60 -1.53 -12.60
C GLN A 49 5.39 -1.76 -11.69
N ALA A 50 5.46 -1.37 -10.41
CA ALA A 50 4.34 -1.48 -9.47
C ALA A 50 3.17 -0.57 -9.88
N HIS A 51 3.46 0.63 -10.39
CA HIS A 51 2.45 1.54 -10.93
C HIS A 51 1.75 0.94 -12.14
N ASP A 52 2.52 0.45 -13.12
CA ASP A 52 2.00 -0.13 -14.37
C ASP A 52 1.14 -1.38 -14.09
N LEU A 53 1.58 -2.23 -13.15
CA LEU A 53 0.81 -3.37 -12.68
C LEU A 53 -0.53 -2.91 -12.08
N GLY A 54 -0.51 -1.90 -11.22
CA GLY A 54 -1.71 -1.33 -10.61
C GLY A 54 -2.68 -0.75 -11.64
N GLN A 55 -2.17 -0.01 -12.61
CA GLN A 55 -2.95 0.54 -13.73
C GLN A 55 -3.52 -0.56 -14.62
N GLY A 56 -2.71 -1.56 -14.98
CA GLY A 56 -3.15 -2.69 -15.80
C GLY A 56 -4.26 -3.50 -15.13
N ILE A 57 -4.20 -3.73 -13.83
CA ILE A 57 -5.26 -4.40 -13.07
C ILE A 57 -6.51 -3.50 -13.00
N ALA A 58 -6.37 -2.22 -12.67
CA ALA A 58 -7.47 -1.27 -12.56
C ALA A 58 -8.27 -1.18 -13.86
N SER A 59 -7.59 -1.12 -15.00
CA SER A 59 -8.22 -1.00 -16.32
C SER A 59 -9.10 -2.20 -16.69
N GLN A 60 -8.79 -3.40 -16.20
CA GLN A 60 -9.61 -4.60 -16.40
C GLN A 60 -11.01 -4.47 -15.77
N PHE A 61 -11.14 -3.60 -14.77
CA PHE A 61 -12.39 -3.32 -14.06
C PHE A 61 -12.99 -1.95 -14.42
N GLY A 62 -12.48 -1.30 -15.47
CA GLY A 62 -12.96 0.02 -15.90
C GLY A 62 -12.60 1.15 -14.92
N LEU A 63 -11.60 0.94 -14.07
CA LEU A 63 -11.11 1.91 -13.08
C LEU A 63 -9.81 2.57 -13.55
N THR A 64 -9.58 3.79 -13.07
CA THR A 64 -8.23 4.38 -13.11
C THR A 64 -7.37 3.80 -11.99
N GLY A 65 -6.04 3.93 -12.09
CA GLY A 65 -5.14 3.52 -10.99
C GLY A 65 -5.41 4.27 -9.68
N SER A 66 -5.88 5.52 -9.77
CA SER A 66 -6.27 6.31 -8.60
C SER A 66 -7.54 5.77 -7.93
N ASP A 67 -8.52 5.34 -8.72
CA ASP A 67 -9.74 4.71 -8.21
C ASP A 67 -9.42 3.38 -7.53
N ALA A 68 -8.58 2.55 -8.16
CA ALA A 68 -8.12 1.29 -7.59
C ALA A 68 -7.30 1.48 -6.31
N LYS A 69 -6.43 2.50 -6.27
CA LYS A 69 -5.68 2.88 -5.05
C LYS A 69 -6.62 3.28 -3.92
N ALA A 70 -7.62 4.12 -4.22
CA ALA A 70 -8.62 4.52 -3.23
C ALA A 70 -9.44 3.32 -2.75
N LEU A 71 -9.89 2.45 -3.67
CA LEU A 71 -10.61 1.22 -3.36
C LEU A 71 -9.78 0.32 -2.43
N PHE A 72 -8.48 0.14 -2.73
CA PHE A 72 -7.56 -0.62 -1.89
C PHE A 72 -7.45 -0.04 -0.46
N LEU A 73 -7.33 1.28 -0.33
CA LEU A 73 -7.16 1.98 0.94
C LEU A 73 -8.45 1.99 1.79
N LEU A 74 -9.63 1.92 1.16
CA LEU A 74 -10.94 1.95 1.81
C LEU A 74 -11.31 0.61 2.48
N GLY A 75 -10.37 -0.02 3.18
CA GLY A 75 -10.65 -1.22 3.98
C GLY A 75 -11.58 -0.97 5.19
N ALA A 76 -11.74 0.30 5.57
CA ALA A 76 -12.65 0.78 6.61
C ALA A 76 -13.17 2.18 6.23
N PRO A 77 -14.29 2.64 6.82
CA PRO A 77 -14.79 4.00 6.64
C PRO A 77 -13.73 5.04 6.98
N MET A 78 -13.50 6.00 6.09
CA MET A 78 -12.57 7.10 6.35
C MET A 78 -13.06 8.42 5.74
N THR A 79 -12.64 9.52 6.33
CA THR A 79 -12.94 10.86 5.83
C THR A 79 -12.16 11.15 4.55
N MET A 80 -12.63 12.11 3.76
CA MET A 80 -11.92 12.58 2.55
C MET A 80 -10.50 13.06 2.87
N LYS A 81 -10.31 13.70 4.04
CA LYS A 81 -9.00 14.15 4.51
C LYS A 81 -8.06 12.99 4.80
N GLU A 82 -8.54 11.95 5.47
CA GLU A 82 -7.75 10.74 5.76
C GLU A 82 -7.39 9.99 4.49
N LEU A 83 -8.33 9.88 3.55
CA LEU A 83 -8.09 9.23 2.26
C LEU A 83 -7.03 10.01 1.47
N GLY A 84 -7.13 11.34 1.39
CA GLY A 84 -6.13 12.20 0.73
C GLY A 84 -4.74 12.06 1.32
N ALA A 85 -4.64 12.08 2.65
CA ALA A 85 -3.37 11.87 3.34
C ALA A 85 -2.74 10.50 3.01
N LYS A 86 -3.55 9.43 2.96
CA LYS A 86 -3.07 8.09 2.60
C LYS A 86 -2.73 7.96 1.11
N MET A 87 -3.46 8.64 0.25
CA MET A 87 -3.17 8.67 -1.19
C MET A 87 -1.96 9.53 -1.54
N GLY A 88 -1.60 10.49 -0.68
CA GLY A 88 -0.56 11.48 -0.94
C GLY A 88 -0.97 12.49 -2.01
N VAL A 89 -2.25 12.90 -2.04
CA VAL A 89 -2.82 13.80 -3.06
C VAL A 89 -3.65 14.91 -2.42
N ASP A 90 -3.91 15.96 -3.21
CA ASP A 90 -4.73 17.09 -2.77
C ASP A 90 -6.19 16.71 -2.50
N PRO A 91 -6.87 17.41 -1.57
CA PRO A 91 -8.27 17.15 -1.24
C PRO A 91 -9.24 17.28 -2.43
N SER A 92 -8.95 18.17 -3.39
CA SER A 92 -9.74 18.33 -4.61
C SER A 92 -9.71 17.07 -5.48
N PHE A 93 -8.55 16.46 -5.63
CA PHE A 93 -8.38 15.21 -6.36
C PHE A 93 -9.10 14.05 -5.68
N VAL A 94 -9.06 13.97 -4.34
CA VAL A 94 -9.81 12.96 -3.57
C VAL A 94 -11.31 13.05 -3.83
N THR A 95 -11.82 14.28 -3.95
CA THR A 95 -13.25 14.49 -4.27
C THR A 95 -13.60 13.88 -5.62
N SER A 96 -12.78 14.12 -6.65
CA SER A 96 -13.00 13.55 -7.98
C SER A 96 -12.96 12.01 -7.98
N VAL A 97 -12.04 11.42 -7.23
CA VAL A 97 -11.94 9.95 -7.07
C VAL A 97 -13.17 9.41 -6.33
N ALA A 98 -13.60 10.07 -5.26
CA ALA A 98 -14.80 9.66 -4.53
C ALA A 98 -16.07 9.74 -5.38
N ASP A 99 -16.20 10.81 -6.17
CA ASP A 99 -17.33 10.98 -7.10
C ASP A 99 -17.33 9.89 -8.19
N ALA A 100 -16.16 9.50 -8.70
CA ALA A 100 -16.02 8.38 -9.63
C ALA A 100 -16.45 7.06 -8.99
N LEU A 101 -15.99 6.75 -7.78
CA LEU A 101 -16.39 5.53 -7.07
C LEU A 101 -17.88 5.51 -6.76
N GLU A 102 -18.48 6.64 -6.38
CA GLU A 102 -19.95 6.75 -6.18
C GLU A 102 -20.70 6.54 -7.49
N LYS A 103 -20.25 7.14 -8.60
CA LYS A 103 -20.84 6.97 -9.93
C LYS A 103 -20.79 5.51 -10.39
N HIS A 104 -19.75 4.78 -10.06
CA HIS A 104 -19.64 3.35 -10.32
C HIS A 104 -20.41 2.47 -9.32
N GLY A 105 -21.07 3.06 -8.31
CA GLY A 105 -21.79 2.32 -7.28
C GLY A 105 -20.88 1.55 -6.30
N LEU A 106 -19.56 1.87 -6.27
CA LEU A 106 -18.57 1.16 -5.47
C LEU A 106 -18.38 1.75 -4.08
N ALA A 107 -18.73 3.01 -3.90
CA ALA A 107 -18.67 3.70 -2.61
C ALA A 107 -19.90 4.60 -2.41
N ARG A 108 -20.09 5.05 -1.17
CA ARG A 108 -21.08 6.04 -0.80
C ARG A 108 -20.56 6.93 0.32
N ARG A 109 -21.07 8.16 0.39
CA ARG A 109 -20.77 9.08 1.48
C ARG A 109 -21.80 8.92 2.60
N GLU A 110 -21.31 8.71 3.83
CA GLU A 110 -22.15 8.62 5.03
C GLU A 110 -21.73 9.67 6.06
N PRO A 111 -22.64 10.16 6.92
CA PRO A 111 -22.27 11.02 8.04
C PRO A 111 -21.23 10.32 8.93
N SER A 112 -20.17 11.01 9.32
CA SER A 112 -19.19 10.46 10.26
C SER A 112 -19.81 10.35 11.67
N GLN A 113 -19.61 9.20 12.31
CA GLN A 113 -20.04 9.03 13.71
C GLN A 113 -19.18 9.84 14.69
N ARG A 114 -17.95 10.20 14.30
CA ARG A 114 -17.00 10.95 15.14
C ARG A 114 -17.22 12.47 15.05
N ASP A 115 -17.59 12.96 13.87
CA ASP A 115 -17.85 14.37 13.61
C ASP A 115 -18.97 14.50 12.59
N ARG A 116 -20.14 14.97 13.07
CA ARG A 116 -21.34 15.16 12.24
C ARG A 116 -21.18 16.17 11.10
N ARG A 117 -20.11 16.99 11.14
CA ARG A 117 -19.79 17.94 10.08
C ARG A 117 -18.98 17.31 8.95
N SER A 118 -18.43 16.14 9.18
CA SER A 118 -17.65 15.41 8.19
C SER A 118 -18.42 14.21 7.62
N LYS A 119 -18.07 13.82 6.40
CA LYS A 119 -18.60 12.62 5.76
C LYS A 119 -17.47 11.60 5.61
N ASN A 120 -17.80 10.35 5.89
CA ASN A 120 -16.94 9.22 5.57
C ASN A 120 -17.28 8.68 4.18
N LEU A 121 -16.28 8.27 3.44
CA LEU A 121 -16.43 7.43 2.27
C LEU A 121 -16.43 5.98 2.74
N VAL A 122 -17.41 5.21 2.30
CA VAL A 122 -17.65 3.81 2.72
C VAL A 122 -17.85 2.98 1.46
N LEU A 123 -17.25 1.81 1.37
CA LEU A 123 -17.51 0.89 0.27
C LEU A 123 -18.94 0.33 0.35
N THR A 124 -19.57 0.17 -0.80
CA THR A 124 -20.76 -0.66 -0.96
C THR A 124 -20.38 -2.15 -0.92
N GLU A 125 -21.38 -3.03 -0.98
CA GLU A 125 -21.12 -4.47 -1.09
C GLU A 125 -20.37 -4.81 -2.39
N GLU A 126 -20.77 -4.19 -3.50
CA GLU A 126 -20.09 -4.29 -4.80
C GLU A 126 -18.67 -3.76 -4.74
N GLY A 127 -18.48 -2.59 -4.07
CA GLY A 127 -17.15 -2.03 -3.85
C GLY A 127 -16.25 -2.95 -3.02
N GLN A 128 -16.80 -3.61 -2.00
CA GLN A 128 -16.05 -4.58 -1.20
C GLN A 128 -15.68 -5.84 -1.99
N LYS A 129 -16.59 -6.35 -2.81
CA LYS A 129 -16.32 -7.49 -3.71
C LYS A 129 -15.21 -7.13 -4.70
N LEU A 130 -15.32 -5.99 -5.36
CA LEU A 130 -14.32 -5.54 -6.32
C LEU A 130 -12.97 -5.27 -5.67
N ARG A 131 -12.96 -4.64 -4.48
CA ARG A 131 -11.73 -4.46 -3.69
C ARG A 131 -11.03 -5.79 -3.42
N ASN A 132 -11.77 -6.83 -3.03
CA ASN A 132 -11.19 -8.14 -2.75
C ASN A 132 -10.58 -8.77 -4.03
N LEU A 133 -11.24 -8.62 -5.18
CA LEU A 133 -10.70 -9.08 -6.47
C LEU A 133 -9.43 -8.33 -6.84
N VAL A 134 -9.45 -7.00 -6.81
CA VAL A 134 -8.28 -6.15 -7.13
C VAL A 134 -7.12 -6.45 -6.18
N CYS A 135 -7.39 -6.58 -4.87
CA CYS A 135 -6.35 -6.94 -3.90
C CYS A 135 -5.78 -8.33 -4.16
N GLY A 136 -6.62 -9.30 -4.51
CA GLY A 136 -6.19 -10.65 -4.87
C GLY A 136 -5.25 -10.67 -6.07
N GLU A 137 -5.62 -9.97 -7.14
CA GLU A 137 -4.78 -9.83 -8.35
C GLU A 137 -3.45 -9.14 -8.07
N LEU A 138 -3.48 -8.04 -7.30
CA LEU A 138 -2.27 -7.33 -6.89
C LEU A 138 -1.34 -8.23 -6.06
N MET A 139 -1.88 -8.99 -5.13
CA MET A 139 -1.08 -9.88 -4.29
C MET A 139 -0.54 -11.06 -5.09
N ALA A 140 -1.30 -11.62 -6.02
CA ALA A 140 -0.86 -12.73 -6.86
C ALA A 140 0.28 -12.36 -7.82
N ARG A 141 0.33 -11.07 -8.23
CA ARG A 141 1.34 -10.54 -9.16
C ARG A 141 2.35 -9.60 -8.50
N ALA A 142 2.36 -9.57 -7.17
CA ALA A 142 3.25 -8.66 -6.45
C ALA A 142 4.72 -8.93 -6.79
N PRO A 143 5.56 -7.89 -6.98
CA PRO A 143 6.97 -8.06 -7.36
C PRO A 143 7.80 -8.90 -6.40
N TRP A 144 7.34 -9.09 -5.17
CA TRP A 144 7.99 -9.96 -4.18
C TRP A 144 7.51 -11.42 -4.22
N CYS A 145 6.60 -11.80 -5.12
CA CYS A 145 6.14 -13.20 -5.24
C CYS A 145 7.26 -14.19 -5.58
N PRO A 146 8.27 -13.86 -6.41
CA PRO A 146 9.40 -14.74 -6.69
C PRO A 146 10.32 -14.98 -5.50
N LEU A 147 10.28 -14.13 -4.49
CA LEU A 147 11.14 -14.24 -3.31
C LEU A 147 10.67 -15.38 -2.39
N ASP A 148 11.62 -16.07 -1.78
CA ASP A 148 11.33 -17.03 -0.72
C ASP A 148 10.91 -16.33 0.61
N THR A 149 10.56 -17.13 1.61
CA THR A 149 10.10 -16.59 2.90
C THR A 149 11.19 -15.80 3.65
N SER A 150 12.45 -16.21 3.55
CA SER A 150 13.58 -15.54 4.21
C SER A 150 13.85 -14.19 3.55
N GLU A 151 13.90 -14.16 2.23
CA GLU A 151 14.08 -12.96 1.42
C GLU A 151 12.95 -11.94 1.66
N ARG A 152 11.69 -12.41 1.73
CA ARG A 152 10.54 -11.53 2.07
C ARG A 152 10.64 -10.93 3.46
N ARG A 153 11.14 -11.69 4.46
CA ARG A 153 11.36 -11.16 5.81
C ARG A 153 12.48 -10.12 5.81
N CYS A 154 13.57 -10.36 5.10
CA CYS A 154 14.66 -9.41 4.95
C CYS A 154 14.17 -8.11 4.28
N LEU A 155 13.49 -8.22 3.16
CA LEU A 155 12.89 -7.08 2.44
C LEU A 155 11.97 -6.27 3.36
N LEU A 156 11.06 -6.94 4.10
CA LEU A 156 10.17 -6.28 5.05
C LEU A 156 10.93 -5.51 6.14
N GLY A 157 12.01 -6.11 6.66
CA GLY A 157 12.89 -5.48 7.66
C GLY A 157 13.55 -4.21 7.13
N LEU A 158 14.10 -4.27 5.91
CA LEU A 158 14.73 -3.12 5.24
C LEU A 158 13.72 -2.00 4.95
N LEU A 159 12.56 -2.32 4.40
CA LEU A 159 11.49 -1.34 4.13
C LEU A 159 11.03 -0.65 5.42
N ARG A 160 10.83 -1.41 6.51
CA ARG A 160 10.45 -0.84 7.82
C ARG A 160 11.54 0.08 8.39
N LYS A 161 12.81 -0.27 8.22
CA LYS A 161 13.95 0.57 8.63
C LYS A 161 13.96 1.88 7.84
N MET A 162 13.80 1.83 6.52
CA MET A 162 13.76 3.01 5.65
C MET A 162 12.62 3.95 6.04
N ILE A 163 11.40 3.43 6.22
CA ILE A 163 10.21 4.23 6.59
C ILE A 163 10.42 4.93 7.95
N ARG A 164 11.00 4.23 8.95
CA ARG A 164 11.27 4.82 10.27
C ARG A 164 12.33 5.92 10.23
N LEU A 165 13.31 5.83 9.35
CA LEU A 165 14.39 6.82 9.22
C LEU A 165 14.00 8.00 8.33
N GLY A 166 13.15 7.78 7.32
CA GLY A 166 12.67 8.83 6.40
C GLY A 166 11.55 9.73 6.95
N GLY A 167 10.97 9.38 8.08
CA GLY A 167 9.87 10.12 8.74
C GLY A 167 10.31 11.19 9.75
N ARG A 168 11.56 11.70 9.64
CA ARG A 168 12.06 12.79 10.49
C ARG A 168 12.08 14.09 9.74
#